data_90ed1e7c5763b3cefb545075a2238963
#
_entry.id   90ed1e7c5763b3cefb545075a2238963
#
_cell.length_a   1.000
_cell.length_b   1.000
_cell.length_c   1.000
_cell.angle_alpha   90.00
_cell.angle_beta   90.00
_cell.angle_gamma   90.00
#
_symmetry.space_group_name_H-M   'P 1'
#
loop_
_entity.id
_entity.type
_entity.pdbx_description
1 polymer ?
#
loop_
_entity_poly.entity_id
_entity_poly.type
_entity_poly.pdbx_seq_one_letter_code
_entity_poly.pdbx_strand_id
1 'polypeptide(L)'
;MDKSEKRFERDIESFLISPAGGYTQFCGQDAEGNWVHNRQHDVPKCIYMDVLCEFIAKTQPKEWTRYTKYYGVQAVDKLYHRLEKTISNQGLLYVLRNGIEDMGCKLKVCFFKPESDLNPVTVERYEANILGCTRQFRYSTANTNTIDMALSVNGIPVVALELKNQFTGQDYICAINQYKNDRSSKEFAFRLNHRFLVYFAVDLYEVWMTTQLADGSTRFLPFNQGSNGAGVTGGAGNPQNPPRMPAATGTANDRMTSATQSSSAACTVSAHQPRNTQ
;
A
#
# COMPACT_ATOMS: atom_id res chain seq x y z
N MET A 1 18.91 -6.25 -23.87
CA MET A 1 18.35 -5.59 -22.69
C MET A 1 16.94 -6.16 -22.47
N ASP A 2 16.70 -6.81 -21.35
CA ASP A 2 15.39 -7.39 -21.04
C ASP A 2 14.36 -6.26 -20.88
N LYS A 3 13.33 -6.26 -21.74
CA LYS A 3 12.27 -5.22 -21.79
C LYS A 3 10.96 -5.76 -21.22
N SER A 4 11.01 -6.85 -20.45
CA SER A 4 9.82 -7.51 -19.94
C SER A 4 9.13 -6.70 -18.85
N GLU A 5 7.84 -6.96 -18.62
CA GLU A 5 7.05 -6.46 -17.50
C GLU A 5 7.71 -6.83 -16.17
N LYS A 6 8.27 -8.06 -16.07
CA LYS A 6 9.01 -8.53 -14.89
C LYS A 6 10.21 -7.67 -14.53
N ARG A 7 10.88 -7.08 -15.52
CA ARG A 7 11.98 -6.16 -15.26
C ARG A 7 11.46 -4.85 -14.68
N PHE A 8 10.38 -4.32 -15.21
CA PHE A 8 9.75 -3.10 -14.68
C PHE A 8 9.31 -3.28 -13.22
N GLU A 9 8.66 -4.41 -12.91
CA GLU A 9 8.35 -4.77 -11.51
C GLU A 9 9.61 -4.80 -10.63
N ARG A 10 10.70 -5.40 -11.13
CA ARG A 10 11.97 -5.49 -10.39
C ARG A 10 12.62 -4.13 -10.15
N ASP A 11 12.59 -3.26 -11.15
CA ASP A 11 13.16 -1.92 -11.03
C ASP A 11 12.40 -1.10 -9.96
N ILE A 12 11.07 -1.21 -9.93
CA ILE A 12 10.22 -0.60 -8.90
C ILE A 12 10.51 -1.18 -7.52
N GLU A 13 10.54 -2.51 -7.41
CA GLU A 13 10.87 -3.20 -6.16
C GLU A 13 12.23 -2.74 -5.64
N SER A 14 13.25 -2.74 -6.51
CA SER A 14 14.62 -2.37 -6.14
C SER A 14 14.70 -0.96 -5.57
N PHE A 15 13.93 -0.02 -6.15
CA PHE A 15 13.84 1.33 -5.59
C PHE A 15 13.14 1.33 -4.24
N LEU A 16 11.99 0.66 -4.11
CA LEU A 16 11.20 0.63 -2.88
C LEU A 16 11.99 0.04 -1.70
N ILE A 17 12.73 -1.05 -1.92
CA ILE A 17 13.53 -1.69 -0.86
C ILE A 17 14.89 -1.02 -0.62
N SER A 18 15.25 -0.01 -1.40
CA SER A 18 16.45 0.79 -1.16
C SER A 18 16.30 1.67 0.09
N PRO A 19 17.41 2.21 0.65
CA PRO A 19 17.34 3.15 1.76
C PRO A 19 16.47 4.39 1.47
N ALA A 20 16.38 4.81 0.21
CA ALA A 20 15.55 5.93 -0.21
C ALA A 20 14.05 5.58 -0.23
N GLY A 21 13.69 4.34 -0.55
CA GLY A 21 12.31 3.85 -0.55
C GLY A 21 11.82 3.45 0.83
N GLY A 22 12.68 2.85 1.65
CA GLY A 22 12.40 2.50 3.04
C GLY A 22 11.44 1.32 3.24
N TYR A 23 11.14 0.54 2.19
CA TYR A 23 10.31 -0.64 2.28
C TYR A 23 11.14 -1.90 2.58
N THR A 24 10.51 -2.86 3.23
CA THR A 24 11.05 -4.22 3.42
C THR A 24 10.42 -5.16 2.40
N GLN A 25 11.22 -6.00 1.75
CA GLN A 25 10.72 -7.04 0.87
C GLN A 25 10.01 -8.13 1.69
N PHE A 26 8.71 -8.31 1.48
CA PHE A 26 7.95 -9.41 2.08
C PHE A 26 7.90 -10.62 1.17
N CYS A 27 7.70 -10.40 -0.12
CA CYS A 27 7.80 -11.39 -1.18
C CYS A 27 8.33 -10.71 -2.44
N GLY A 28 9.34 -11.29 -3.06
CA GLY A 28 9.97 -10.78 -4.27
C GLY A 28 10.92 -11.79 -4.86
N GLN A 29 11.89 -11.33 -5.64
CA GLN A 29 12.92 -12.19 -6.21
C GLN A 29 14.30 -11.78 -5.69
N ASP A 30 15.16 -12.78 -5.47
CA ASP A 30 16.59 -12.57 -5.21
C ASP A 30 17.35 -12.13 -6.48
N ALA A 31 18.66 -11.95 -6.36
CA ALA A 31 19.53 -11.57 -7.46
C ALA A 31 19.55 -12.61 -8.60
N GLU A 32 19.33 -13.87 -8.27
CA GLU A 32 19.28 -15.01 -9.18
C GLU A 32 17.89 -15.19 -9.82
N GLY A 33 16.88 -14.46 -9.35
CA GLY A 33 15.50 -14.49 -9.85
C GLY A 33 14.61 -15.54 -9.20
N ASN A 34 15.06 -16.18 -8.10
CA ASN A 34 14.23 -17.11 -7.33
C ASN A 34 13.26 -16.35 -6.44
N TRP A 35 12.06 -16.90 -6.26
CA TRP A 35 11.08 -16.32 -5.37
C TRP A 35 11.49 -16.49 -3.90
N VAL A 36 11.51 -15.39 -3.15
CA VAL A 36 11.82 -15.33 -1.73
C VAL A 36 10.59 -14.83 -0.98
N HIS A 37 10.18 -15.60 0.02
CA HIS A 37 9.06 -15.26 0.90
C HIS A 37 9.61 -14.97 2.30
N ASN A 38 9.86 -13.70 2.59
CA ASN A 38 10.46 -13.26 3.85
C ASN A 38 9.44 -13.15 4.99
N ARG A 39 8.14 -13.15 4.64
CA ARG A 39 7.03 -13.03 5.58
C ARG A 39 5.91 -14.01 5.24
N GLN A 40 5.11 -14.39 6.23
CA GLN A 40 4.00 -15.32 6.06
C GLN A 40 2.73 -14.58 5.61
N HIS A 41 2.42 -14.71 4.32
CA HIS A 41 1.17 -14.19 3.78
C HIS A 41 0.02 -15.14 4.08
N ASP A 42 -0.95 -14.69 4.87
CA ASP A 42 -2.23 -15.39 5.06
C ASP A 42 -3.17 -15.03 3.90
N VAL A 43 -3.16 -15.85 2.86
CA VAL A 43 -3.94 -15.58 1.63
C VAL A 43 -5.44 -15.44 1.91
N PRO A 44 -6.11 -16.34 2.68
CA PRO A 44 -7.52 -16.17 3.04
C PRO A 44 -7.83 -14.84 3.72
N LYS A 45 -6.91 -14.36 4.55
CA LYS A 45 -7.06 -13.14 5.32
C LYS A 45 -6.50 -11.90 4.60
N CYS A 46 -5.74 -12.09 3.53
CA CYS A 46 -5.04 -11.03 2.79
C CYS A 46 -4.27 -10.09 3.74
N ILE A 47 -3.43 -10.65 4.61
CA ILE A 47 -2.67 -9.91 5.64
C ILE A 47 -1.43 -10.69 6.05
N TYR A 48 -0.44 -10.01 6.59
CA TYR A 48 0.75 -10.56 7.24
C TYR A 48 0.61 -10.40 8.76
N MET A 49 -0.04 -11.39 9.41
CA MET A 49 -0.31 -11.33 10.85
C MET A 49 0.94 -11.38 11.71
N ASP A 50 2.00 -12.06 11.24
CA ASP A 50 3.32 -12.07 11.88
C ASP A 50 3.90 -10.66 12.00
N VAL A 51 3.83 -9.88 10.92
CA VAL A 51 4.32 -8.48 10.89
C VAL A 51 3.49 -7.58 11.80
N LEU A 52 2.16 -7.74 11.79
CA LEU A 52 1.27 -6.94 12.65
C LEU A 52 1.55 -7.23 14.14
N CYS A 53 1.70 -8.49 14.50
CA CYS A 53 2.03 -8.88 15.88
C CYS A 53 3.42 -8.37 16.30
N GLU A 54 4.42 -8.46 15.42
CA GLU A 54 5.77 -7.90 15.64
C GLU A 54 5.70 -6.41 15.93
N PHE A 55 5.00 -5.65 15.08
CA PHE A 55 4.82 -4.22 15.25
C PHE A 55 4.17 -3.85 16.59
N ILE A 56 3.04 -4.50 16.92
CA ILE A 56 2.32 -4.24 18.16
C ILE A 56 3.18 -4.59 19.38
N ALA A 57 3.84 -5.74 19.35
CA ALA A 57 4.72 -6.18 20.43
C ALA A 57 5.89 -5.20 20.68
N LYS A 58 6.48 -4.69 19.60
CA LYS A 58 7.60 -3.73 19.65
C LYS A 58 7.16 -2.37 20.18
N THR A 59 6.04 -1.84 19.67
CA THR A 59 5.63 -0.45 19.94
C THR A 59 4.72 -0.29 21.15
N GLN A 60 4.06 -1.37 21.57
CA GLN A 60 3.03 -1.37 22.64
C GLN A 60 3.19 -2.59 23.57
N PRO A 61 4.40 -2.85 24.13
CA PRO A 61 4.69 -4.10 24.83
C PRO A 61 3.78 -4.34 26.05
N LYS A 62 3.38 -3.29 26.76
CA LYS A 62 2.49 -3.41 27.93
C LYS A 62 1.09 -3.91 27.54
N GLU A 63 0.50 -3.29 26.53
CA GLU A 63 -0.83 -3.66 26.03
C GLU A 63 -0.80 -5.05 25.38
N TRP A 64 0.26 -5.34 24.61
CA TRP A 64 0.43 -6.66 24.00
C TRP A 64 0.59 -7.77 25.00
N THR A 65 1.42 -7.58 26.05
CA THR A 65 1.58 -8.56 27.13
C THR A 65 0.27 -8.81 27.88
N ARG A 66 -0.51 -7.75 28.16
CA ARG A 66 -1.83 -7.87 28.79
C ARG A 66 -2.80 -8.64 27.90
N TYR A 67 -2.82 -8.33 26.61
CA TYR A 67 -3.68 -8.96 25.60
C TYR A 67 -3.36 -10.46 25.45
N THR A 68 -2.07 -10.80 25.28
CA THR A 68 -1.62 -12.19 25.15
C THR A 68 -1.81 -13.00 26.43
N LYS A 69 -1.65 -12.38 27.60
CA LYS A 69 -1.95 -13.01 28.88
C LYS A 69 -3.43 -13.36 29.01
N TYR A 70 -4.32 -12.52 28.49
CA TYR A 70 -5.77 -12.76 28.53
C TYR A 70 -6.22 -13.90 27.61
N TYR A 71 -5.73 -13.91 26.37
CA TYR A 71 -6.19 -14.86 25.34
C TYR A 71 -5.30 -16.09 25.16
N GLY A 72 -4.10 -16.11 25.73
CA GLY A 72 -3.14 -17.21 25.60
C GLY A 72 -2.80 -17.49 24.12
N VAL A 73 -2.86 -18.76 23.76
CA VAL A 73 -2.55 -19.23 22.39
C VAL A 73 -3.51 -18.70 21.33
N GLN A 74 -4.70 -18.22 21.72
CA GLN A 74 -5.69 -17.67 20.79
C GLN A 74 -5.48 -16.17 20.51
N ALA A 75 -4.49 -15.53 21.10
CA ALA A 75 -4.34 -14.08 21.03
C ALA A 75 -4.27 -13.54 19.57
N VAL A 76 -3.55 -14.23 18.69
CA VAL A 76 -3.41 -13.81 17.28
C VAL A 76 -4.74 -13.93 16.52
N ASP A 77 -5.46 -15.02 16.69
CA ASP A 77 -6.77 -15.21 16.06
C ASP A 77 -7.81 -14.22 16.60
N LYS A 78 -7.80 -13.97 17.90
CA LYS A 78 -8.69 -12.96 18.50
C LYS A 78 -8.37 -11.56 18.02
N LEU A 79 -7.07 -11.22 17.89
CA LEU A 79 -6.63 -9.97 17.31
C LEU A 79 -7.16 -9.82 15.88
N TYR A 80 -6.98 -10.84 15.04
CA TYR A 80 -7.50 -10.84 13.67
C TYR A 80 -9.02 -10.64 13.63
N HIS A 81 -9.78 -11.43 14.41
CA HIS A 81 -11.24 -11.31 14.44
C HIS A 81 -11.70 -9.93 14.90
N ARG A 82 -11.02 -9.34 15.89
CA ARG A 82 -11.35 -7.99 16.35
C ARG A 82 -11.02 -6.95 15.30
N LEU A 83 -9.87 -7.08 14.65
CA LEU A 83 -9.44 -6.23 13.52
C LEU A 83 -10.52 -6.24 12.43
N GLU A 84 -10.90 -7.43 11.94
CA GLU A 84 -11.90 -7.60 10.89
C GLU A 84 -13.28 -7.04 11.28
N LYS A 85 -13.71 -7.29 12.50
CA LYS A 85 -14.98 -6.74 13.01
C LYS A 85 -14.94 -5.21 13.01
N THR A 86 -13.82 -4.61 13.40
CA THR A 86 -13.68 -3.15 13.43
C THR A 86 -13.60 -2.58 12.01
N ILE A 87 -12.85 -3.25 11.11
CA ILE A 87 -12.79 -2.86 9.69
C ILE A 87 -14.18 -2.93 9.04
N SER A 88 -14.92 -4.02 9.27
CA SER A 88 -16.27 -4.20 8.70
C SER A 88 -17.25 -3.12 9.16
N ASN A 89 -17.11 -2.63 10.38
CA ASN A 89 -18.01 -1.63 10.95
C ASN A 89 -17.60 -0.17 10.65
N GLN A 90 -16.30 0.10 10.59
CA GLN A 90 -15.75 1.46 10.57
C GLN A 90 -14.86 1.75 9.35
N GLY A 91 -14.45 0.69 8.64
CA GLY A 91 -13.50 0.75 7.53
C GLY A 91 -12.02 0.73 7.98
N LEU A 92 -11.15 0.33 7.06
CA LEU A 92 -9.71 0.20 7.30
C LEU A 92 -9.07 1.55 7.68
N LEU A 93 -9.46 2.65 7.04
CA LEU A 93 -8.89 3.96 7.34
C LEU A 93 -9.15 4.39 8.78
N TYR A 94 -10.34 4.07 9.32
CA TYR A 94 -10.64 4.29 10.74
C TYR A 94 -9.70 3.49 11.64
N VAL A 95 -9.48 2.22 11.30
CA VAL A 95 -8.61 1.33 12.08
C VAL A 95 -7.16 1.81 12.06
N LEU A 96 -6.66 2.25 10.91
CA LEU A 96 -5.31 2.81 10.81
C LEU A 96 -5.14 4.06 11.71
N ARG A 97 -6.16 4.92 11.78
CA ARG A 97 -6.12 6.14 12.60
C ARG A 97 -6.31 5.87 14.09
N ASN A 98 -7.25 5.01 14.42
CA ASN A 98 -7.72 4.85 15.79
C ASN A 98 -7.20 3.58 16.46
N GLY A 99 -6.80 2.56 15.66
CA GLY A 99 -6.50 1.23 16.16
C GLY A 99 -7.76 0.43 16.47
N ILE A 100 -7.60 -0.55 17.31
CA ILE A 100 -8.69 -1.41 17.80
C ILE A 100 -8.71 -1.41 19.32
N GLU A 101 -9.87 -1.67 19.89
CA GLU A 101 -10.06 -1.83 21.33
C GLU A 101 -10.71 -3.18 21.62
N ASP A 102 -10.07 -3.96 22.48
CA ASP A 102 -10.58 -5.27 22.87
C ASP A 102 -10.15 -5.61 24.30
N MET A 103 -11.08 -6.09 25.13
CA MET A 103 -10.86 -6.43 26.56
C MET A 103 -10.12 -5.33 27.33
N GLY A 104 -10.45 -4.06 27.05
CA GLY A 104 -9.83 -2.90 27.65
C GLY A 104 -8.38 -2.62 27.20
N CYS A 105 -7.83 -3.40 26.25
CA CYS A 105 -6.57 -3.12 25.60
C CYS A 105 -6.82 -2.25 24.37
N LYS A 106 -6.03 -1.17 24.22
CA LYS A 106 -6.05 -0.32 23.04
C LYS A 106 -4.80 -0.60 22.23
N LEU A 107 -4.97 -1.17 21.03
CA LEU A 107 -3.89 -1.57 20.16
C LEU A 107 -3.90 -0.72 18.89
N LYS A 108 -2.86 0.08 18.69
CA LYS A 108 -2.64 0.80 17.44
C LYS A 108 -2.04 -0.16 16.42
N VAL A 109 -2.55 -0.09 15.18
CA VAL A 109 -2.04 -0.90 14.07
C VAL A 109 -1.04 -0.14 13.19
N CYS A 110 -0.97 1.18 13.34
CA CYS A 110 0.11 2.03 12.81
C CYS A 110 0.19 3.35 13.58
N PHE A 111 1.31 4.06 13.42
CA PHE A 111 1.50 5.41 13.91
C PHE A 111 1.74 6.36 12.74
N PHE A 112 0.97 7.44 12.66
CA PHE A 112 1.15 8.48 11.66
C PHE A 112 2.30 9.40 12.02
N LYS A 113 2.86 10.06 11.02
CA LYS A 113 3.90 11.06 11.22
C LYS A 113 3.40 12.13 12.21
N PRO A 114 4.13 12.40 13.29
CA PRO A 114 3.76 13.47 14.21
C PRO A 114 3.90 14.84 13.54
N GLU A 115 3.08 15.80 13.97
CA GLU A 115 3.15 17.18 13.48
C GLU A 115 4.46 17.90 13.90
N SER A 116 5.10 17.42 14.94
CA SER A 116 6.33 17.98 15.50
C SER A 116 7.23 16.86 16.01
N ASP A 117 8.54 17.02 15.80
CA ASP A 117 9.57 16.09 16.28
C ASP A 117 9.97 16.35 17.76
N LEU A 118 9.27 17.25 18.47
CA LEU A 118 9.57 17.61 19.85
C LEU A 118 9.37 16.46 20.85
N ASN A 119 8.51 15.49 20.51
CA ASN A 119 8.33 14.30 21.36
C ASN A 119 9.01 13.08 20.71
N PRO A 120 10.19 12.69 21.22
CA PRO A 120 10.96 11.58 20.63
C PRO A 120 10.20 10.25 20.66
N VAL A 121 9.33 10.01 21.64
CA VAL A 121 8.54 8.77 21.73
C VAL A 121 7.54 8.65 20.56
N THR A 122 6.96 9.76 20.12
CA THR A 122 6.02 9.74 18.97
C THR A 122 6.77 9.54 17.65
N VAL A 123 7.97 10.12 17.53
CA VAL A 123 8.85 9.93 16.37
C VAL A 123 9.30 8.47 16.29
N GLU A 124 9.82 7.91 17.39
CA GLU A 124 10.24 6.50 17.47
C GLU A 124 9.12 5.53 17.07
N ARG A 125 7.89 5.78 17.55
CA ARG A 125 6.73 4.96 17.21
C ARG A 125 6.36 5.06 15.73
N TYR A 126 6.47 6.26 15.14
CA TYR A 126 6.26 6.44 13.72
C TYR A 126 7.31 5.72 12.89
N GLU A 127 8.58 5.85 13.25
CA GLU A 127 9.70 5.20 12.59
C GLU A 127 9.68 3.67 12.74
N ALA A 128 9.01 3.16 13.78
CA ALA A 128 8.82 1.74 14.00
C ALA A 128 7.80 1.09 13.05
N ASN A 129 7.06 1.86 12.22
CA ASN A 129 6.21 1.26 11.21
C ASN A 129 7.03 0.43 10.22
N ILE A 130 6.51 -0.74 9.89
CA ILE A 130 7.10 -1.66 8.93
C ILE A 130 6.36 -1.50 7.60
N LEU A 131 7.02 -0.87 6.63
CA LEU A 131 6.50 -0.75 5.27
C LEU A 131 6.91 -1.99 4.48
N GLY A 132 5.93 -2.71 3.94
CA GLY A 132 6.15 -3.96 3.21
C GLY A 132 5.89 -3.83 1.73
N CYS A 133 6.77 -4.42 0.92
CA CYS A 133 6.61 -4.59 -0.52
C CYS A 133 6.45 -6.08 -0.84
N THR A 134 5.37 -6.41 -1.55
CA THR A 134 5.07 -7.77 -2.00
C THR A 134 4.84 -7.77 -3.49
N ARG A 135 5.64 -8.50 -4.25
CA ARG A 135 5.36 -8.78 -5.66
C ARG A 135 4.44 -9.98 -5.78
N GLN A 136 3.63 -9.99 -6.84
CA GLN A 136 2.69 -11.06 -7.15
C GLN A 136 1.81 -11.43 -5.94
N PHE A 137 1.19 -10.41 -5.35
CA PHE A 137 0.35 -10.55 -4.16
C PHE A 137 -0.90 -11.38 -4.47
N ARG A 138 -0.98 -12.57 -3.92
CA ARG A 138 -2.14 -13.45 -4.07
C ARG A 138 -3.27 -12.99 -3.14
N TYR A 139 -4.43 -12.68 -3.71
CA TYR A 139 -5.55 -12.08 -2.98
C TYR A 139 -6.77 -13.00 -2.80
N SER A 140 -6.77 -14.16 -3.45
CA SER A 140 -7.90 -15.10 -3.42
C SER A 140 -7.43 -16.54 -3.24
N THR A 141 -8.24 -17.36 -2.57
CA THR A 141 -8.07 -18.81 -2.51
C THR A 141 -8.84 -19.54 -3.62
N ALA A 142 -9.78 -18.85 -4.27
CA ALA A 142 -10.60 -19.42 -5.34
C ALA A 142 -9.85 -19.55 -6.68
N ASN A 143 -8.76 -18.80 -6.83
CA ASN A 143 -7.94 -18.78 -8.04
C ASN A 143 -6.47 -18.50 -7.69
N THR A 144 -5.59 -18.50 -8.70
CA THR A 144 -4.16 -18.20 -8.55
C THR A 144 -3.80 -16.78 -8.97
N ASN A 145 -4.80 -15.92 -9.20
CA ASN A 145 -4.58 -14.55 -9.63
C ASN A 145 -3.83 -13.74 -8.57
N THR A 146 -3.00 -12.86 -9.05
CA THR A 146 -2.17 -11.98 -8.21
C THR A 146 -2.34 -10.52 -8.65
N ILE A 147 -2.06 -9.60 -7.76
CA ILE A 147 -1.75 -8.21 -8.04
C ILE A 147 -0.24 -8.12 -8.26
N ASP A 148 0.22 -7.40 -9.27
CA ASP A 148 1.64 -7.32 -9.61
C ASP A 148 2.48 -6.85 -8.42
N MET A 149 2.00 -5.83 -7.69
CA MET A 149 2.64 -5.37 -6.47
C MET A 149 1.64 -4.86 -5.44
N ALA A 150 1.82 -5.24 -4.18
CA ALA A 150 1.09 -4.72 -3.04
C ALA A 150 2.03 -4.06 -2.04
N LEU A 151 1.63 -2.87 -1.55
CA LEU A 151 2.33 -2.19 -0.46
C LEU A 151 1.50 -2.29 0.81
N SER A 152 2.17 -2.56 1.92
CA SER A 152 1.53 -2.76 3.21
C SER A 152 2.15 -1.89 4.29
N VAL A 153 1.37 -1.61 5.31
CA VAL A 153 1.81 -0.97 6.55
C VAL A 153 1.56 -1.95 7.69
N ASN A 154 2.64 -2.33 8.38
CA ASN A 154 2.60 -3.27 9.50
C ASN A 154 1.86 -4.57 9.16
N GLY A 155 2.07 -5.07 7.92
CA GLY A 155 1.46 -6.29 7.43
C GLY A 155 0.05 -6.13 6.84
N ILE A 156 -0.59 -4.96 6.95
CA ILE A 156 -1.90 -4.66 6.38
C ILE A 156 -1.71 -4.07 4.98
N PRO A 157 -2.16 -4.73 3.89
CA PRO A 157 -2.07 -4.17 2.55
C PRO A 157 -2.93 -2.92 2.42
N VAL A 158 -2.38 -1.86 1.83
CA VAL A 158 -3.06 -0.57 1.67
C VAL A 158 -3.03 -0.04 0.24
N VAL A 159 -2.05 -0.46 -0.56
CA VAL A 159 -1.88 -0.04 -1.96
C VAL A 159 -1.76 -1.27 -2.85
N ALA A 160 -2.50 -1.28 -3.95
CA ALA A 160 -2.39 -2.25 -5.03
C ALA A 160 -1.88 -1.57 -6.31
N LEU A 161 -0.92 -2.18 -7.00
CA LEU A 161 -0.39 -1.69 -8.27
C LEU A 161 -0.49 -2.80 -9.33
N GLU A 162 -1.08 -2.47 -10.47
CA GLU A 162 -0.98 -3.24 -11.72
C GLU A 162 -0.02 -2.49 -12.63
N LEU A 163 0.99 -3.19 -13.08
CA LEU A 163 2.15 -2.63 -13.79
C LEU A 163 2.16 -3.12 -15.23
N LYS A 164 2.29 -2.21 -16.18
CA LYS A 164 2.35 -2.54 -17.60
C LYS A 164 3.59 -1.92 -18.24
N ASN A 165 4.14 -2.62 -19.21
CA ASN A 165 5.33 -2.17 -19.92
C ASN A 165 5.02 -1.97 -21.41
N GLN A 166 5.09 -0.73 -21.86
CA GLN A 166 4.81 -0.37 -23.26
C GLN A 166 5.73 -1.07 -24.27
N PHE A 167 6.92 -1.51 -23.87
CA PHE A 167 7.78 -2.29 -24.74
C PHE A 167 7.22 -3.68 -25.08
N THR A 168 6.21 -4.15 -24.31
CA THR A 168 5.46 -5.38 -24.60
C THR A 168 4.14 -5.09 -25.30
N GLY A 169 3.86 -3.84 -25.69
CA GLY A 169 2.62 -3.41 -26.31
C GLY A 169 1.46 -3.20 -25.33
N GLN A 170 1.76 -3.16 -24.03
CA GLN A 170 0.77 -2.94 -22.97
C GLN A 170 1.03 -1.60 -22.28
N ASP A 171 -0.03 -0.88 -21.98
CA ASP A 171 -0.01 0.42 -21.33
C ASP A 171 -0.91 0.46 -20.08
N TYR A 172 -1.03 1.63 -19.46
CA TYR A 172 -1.90 1.83 -18.30
C TYR A 172 -3.38 1.51 -18.57
N ILE A 173 -3.85 1.60 -19.83
CA ILE A 173 -5.21 1.23 -20.19
C ILE A 173 -5.42 -0.27 -20.00
N CYS A 174 -4.42 -1.07 -20.33
CA CYS A 174 -4.44 -2.52 -20.08
C CYS A 174 -4.54 -2.81 -18.58
N ALA A 175 -3.78 -2.08 -17.73
CA ALA A 175 -3.88 -2.19 -16.26
C ALA A 175 -5.26 -1.77 -15.74
N ILE A 176 -5.83 -0.67 -16.25
CA ILE A 176 -7.20 -0.23 -15.92
C ILE A 176 -8.22 -1.31 -16.29
N ASN A 177 -8.11 -1.88 -17.50
CA ASN A 177 -9.01 -2.93 -17.97
C ASN A 177 -8.89 -4.21 -17.12
N GLN A 178 -7.69 -4.55 -16.65
CA GLN A 178 -7.47 -5.65 -15.74
C GLN A 178 -8.19 -5.44 -14.41
N TYR A 179 -8.14 -4.23 -13.83
CA TYR A 179 -8.94 -3.89 -12.64
C TYR A 179 -10.44 -3.95 -12.89
N LYS A 180 -10.92 -3.55 -14.07
CA LYS A 180 -12.36 -3.53 -14.39
C LYS A 180 -12.95 -4.91 -14.65
N ASN A 181 -12.16 -5.80 -15.26
CA ASN A 181 -12.67 -7.05 -15.79
C ASN A 181 -12.23 -8.28 -14.99
N ASP A 182 -11.00 -8.23 -14.42
CA ASP A 182 -10.38 -9.39 -13.80
C ASP A 182 -10.28 -9.29 -12.26
N ARG A 183 -10.61 -8.12 -11.69
CA ARG A 183 -10.55 -7.85 -10.25
C ARG A 183 -11.93 -7.51 -9.72
N SER A 184 -12.72 -8.55 -9.39
CA SER A 184 -14.08 -8.34 -8.90
C SER A 184 -14.09 -7.56 -7.60
N SER A 185 -14.89 -6.50 -7.54
CA SER A 185 -15.14 -5.69 -6.34
C SER A 185 -15.76 -6.50 -5.17
N LYS A 186 -16.25 -7.71 -5.44
CA LYS A 186 -16.81 -8.64 -4.44
C LYS A 186 -15.75 -9.47 -3.73
N GLU A 187 -14.56 -9.59 -4.31
CA GLU A 187 -13.44 -10.28 -3.66
C GLU A 187 -13.07 -9.59 -2.34
N PHE A 188 -12.70 -10.41 -1.35
CA PHE A 188 -12.44 -9.92 0.01
C PHE A 188 -11.43 -8.76 0.04
N ALA A 189 -10.34 -8.87 -0.71
CA ALA A 189 -9.29 -7.86 -0.75
C ALA A 189 -9.73 -6.55 -1.41
N PHE A 190 -10.74 -6.58 -2.28
CA PHE A 190 -11.16 -5.43 -3.11
C PHE A 190 -12.43 -4.76 -2.61
N ARG A 191 -13.03 -5.25 -1.54
CA ARG A 191 -14.17 -4.58 -0.90
C ARG A 191 -13.76 -3.19 -0.44
N LEU A 192 -14.65 -2.23 -0.64
CA LEU A 192 -14.40 -0.84 -0.24
C LEU A 192 -13.96 -0.72 1.22
N ASN A 193 -12.87 -0.01 1.45
CA ASN A 193 -12.30 0.26 2.79
C ASN A 193 -11.96 -1.01 3.61
N HIS A 194 -11.73 -2.15 2.96
CA HIS A 194 -11.47 -3.41 3.67
C HIS A 194 -9.98 -3.77 3.73
N ARG A 195 -9.29 -3.76 2.58
CA ARG A 195 -7.84 -3.94 2.47
C ARG A 195 -7.23 -2.77 1.72
N PHE A 196 -7.22 -2.80 0.40
CA PHE A 196 -6.63 -1.74 -0.38
C PHE A 196 -7.44 -0.44 -0.29
N LEU A 197 -6.76 0.67 0.02
CA LEU A 197 -7.33 2.00 0.06
C LEU A 197 -7.15 2.72 -1.27
N VAL A 198 -6.16 2.31 -2.06
CA VAL A 198 -5.87 2.88 -3.36
C VAL A 198 -5.34 1.82 -4.31
N TYR A 199 -5.72 1.95 -5.56
CA TYR A 199 -5.34 1.09 -6.68
C TYR A 199 -4.67 1.95 -7.73
N PHE A 200 -3.49 1.56 -8.16
CA PHE A 200 -2.73 2.24 -9.20
C PHE A 200 -2.62 1.37 -10.45
N ALA A 201 -2.92 1.97 -11.59
CA ALA A 201 -2.61 1.46 -12.92
C ALA A 201 -1.42 2.25 -13.44
N VAL A 202 -0.30 1.58 -13.69
CA VAL A 202 1.00 2.21 -13.92
C VAL A 202 1.64 1.66 -15.19
N ASP A 203 2.13 2.54 -16.02
CA ASP A 203 3.09 2.19 -17.07
C ASP A 203 4.35 3.06 -16.95
N LEU A 204 5.23 3.00 -17.93
CA LEU A 204 6.50 3.76 -17.93
C LEU A 204 6.31 5.29 -17.92
N TYR A 205 5.13 5.79 -18.30
CA TYR A 205 4.88 7.21 -18.50
C TYR A 205 3.73 7.75 -17.67
N GLU A 206 2.74 6.92 -17.36
CA GLU A 206 1.50 7.34 -16.75
C GLU A 206 1.16 6.54 -15.51
N VAL A 207 0.61 7.24 -14.52
CA VAL A 207 0.09 6.68 -13.29
C VAL A 207 -1.35 7.15 -13.13
N TRP A 208 -2.25 6.19 -13.05
CA TRP A 208 -3.68 6.42 -12.83
C TRP A 208 -4.11 5.75 -11.55
N MET A 209 -5.04 6.35 -10.83
CA MET A 209 -5.47 5.84 -9.54
C MET A 209 -6.99 5.79 -9.38
N THR A 210 -7.44 4.88 -8.53
CA THR A 210 -8.79 4.89 -7.96
C THR A 210 -8.75 4.47 -6.50
N THR A 211 -9.74 4.88 -5.73
CA THR A 211 -9.92 4.46 -4.32
C THR A 211 -11.02 3.42 -4.15
N GLN A 212 -11.73 3.09 -5.22
CA GLN A 212 -12.81 2.12 -5.19
C GLN A 212 -12.89 1.36 -6.52
N LEU A 213 -12.92 0.04 -6.45
CA LEU A 213 -13.29 -0.80 -7.57
C LEU A 213 -14.82 -0.96 -7.62
N ALA A 214 -15.39 -0.83 -8.82
CA ALA A 214 -16.80 -0.98 -9.13
C ALA A 214 -16.96 -1.77 -10.44
N ASP A 215 -16.15 -2.81 -10.60
CA ASP A 215 -16.06 -3.64 -11.80
C ASP A 215 -15.94 -2.75 -13.06
N GLY A 216 -16.70 -2.99 -14.12
CA GLY A 216 -16.67 -2.19 -15.37
C GLY A 216 -16.96 -0.69 -15.19
N SER A 217 -17.59 -0.27 -14.08
CA SER A 217 -17.92 1.13 -13.78
C SER A 217 -16.79 1.87 -13.04
N THR A 218 -15.69 1.19 -12.75
CA THR A 218 -14.54 1.80 -12.03
C THR A 218 -14.02 3.01 -12.80
N ARG A 219 -13.84 4.13 -12.09
CA ARG A 219 -13.27 5.37 -12.63
C ARG A 219 -11.86 5.56 -12.11
N PHE A 220 -10.92 5.74 -13.02
CA PHE A 220 -9.54 6.09 -12.70
C PHE A 220 -9.29 7.56 -12.99
N LEU A 221 -8.50 8.19 -12.12
CA LEU A 221 -8.07 9.58 -12.25
C LEU A 221 -6.57 9.61 -12.54
N PRO A 222 -6.09 10.54 -13.39
CA PRO A 222 -4.67 10.71 -13.62
C PRO A 222 -4.00 11.18 -12.32
N PHE A 223 -2.91 10.51 -11.94
CA PHE A 223 -2.21 10.79 -10.68
C PHE A 223 -0.95 11.63 -10.86
N ASN A 224 -0.12 11.33 -11.85
CA ASN A 224 1.12 12.04 -12.13
C ASN A 224 1.00 13.16 -13.17
N GLN A 225 -0.22 13.44 -13.59
CA GLN A 225 -0.52 14.53 -14.52
C GLN A 225 -1.13 15.69 -13.75
N GLY A 226 -0.63 16.88 -13.94
CA GLY A 226 -1.25 18.06 -13.40
C GLY A 226 -2.57 18.37 -14.13
N SER A 227 -3.36 19.36 -13.62
CA SER A 227 -4.61 19.80 -14.25
C SER A 227 -4.44 20.37 -15.67
N ASN A 228 -3.23 20.72 -16.06
CA ASN A 228 -2.89 21.23 -17.37
C ASN A 228 -2.50 20.14 -18.38
N GLY A 229 -2.69 18.87 -18.01
CA GLY A 229 -2.35 17.71 -18.84
C GLY A 229 -0.95 17.16 -18.59
N ALA A 230 -0.66 16.06 -19.26
CA ALA A 230 0.60 15.35 -19.13
C ALA A 230 1.80 16.21 -19.48
N GLY A 231 2.74 16.33 -18.58
CA GLY A 231 4.00 17.03 -18.81
C GLY A 231 3.98 18.54 -18.61
N VAL A 232 2.87 19.13 -18.14
CA VAL A 232 2.78 20.57 -17.87
C VAL A 232 2.89 20.83 -16.36
N THR A 233 3.73 21.80 -15.99
CA THR A 233 3.96 22.20 -14.60
C THR A 233 2.72 22.89 -14.01
N GLY A 234 2.44 22.66 -12.73
CA GLY A 234 1.41 23.44 -12.00
C GLY A 234 -0.01 22.94 -12.16
N GLY A 235 -0.20 21.70 -12.55
CA GLY A 235 -1.54 21.09 -12.54
C GLY A 235 -2.02 20.73 -11.14
N ALA A 236 -3.38 20.67 -10.99
CA ALA A 236 -4.10 20.44 -9.72
C ALA A 236 -3.82 19.06 -9.13
N GLY A 237 -2.92 18.40 -9.15
CA GLY A 237 -2.61 17.16 -8.46
C GLY A 237 -1.39 17.28 -7.57
N ASN A 238 -0.37 17.98 -8.06
CA ASN A 238 0.85 18.20 -7.29
C ASN A 238 1.62 19.40 -7.87
N PRO A 239 1.47 20.59 -7.28
CA PRO A 239 2.18 21.79 -7.75
C PRO A 239 3.71 21.67 -7.64
N GLN A 240 4.22 20.66 -6.95
CA GLN A 240 5.66 20.40 -6.78
C GLN A 240 6.19 19.32 -7.73
N ASN A 241 5.36 18.69 -8.53
CA ASN A 241 5.86 17.76 -9.54
C ASN A 241 6.75 18.52 -10.53
N PRO A 242 7.99 18.11 -10.71
CA PRO A 242 8.84 18.69 -11.74
C PRO A 242 8.17 18.50 -13.11
N PRO A 243 8.42 19.42 -14.08
CA PRO A 243 7.91 19.24 -15.43
C PRO A 243 8.35 17.88 -15.96
N ARG A 244 7.43 17.20 -16.63
CA ARG A 244 7.72 15.91 -17.24
C ARG A 244 8.91 16.08 -18.20
N MET A 245 10.00 15.39 -17.94
CA MET A 245 11.14 15.39 -18.86
C MET A 245 10.66 14.87 -20.22
N PRO A 246 11.14 15.44 -21.34
CA PRO A 246 10.84 14.91 -22.67
C PRO A 246 11.15 13.41 -22.72
N ALA A 247 10.31 12.64 -23.41
CA ALA A 247 10.33 11.16 -23.42
C ALA A 247 11.70 10.54 -23.82
N ALA A 248 12.61 11.33 -24.39
CA ALA A 248 13.93 10.88 -24.84
C ALA A 248 15.01 10.77 -23.74
N THR A 249 14.79 11.33 -22.54
CA THR A 249 15.85 11.44 -21.51
C THR A 249 15.47 10.97 -20.10
N GLY A 250 14.19 10.62 -19.86
CA GLY A 250 13.75 10.20 -18.52
C GLY A 250 13.92 8.71 -18.30
N THR A 251 14.68 8.31 -17.28
CA THR A 251 14.67 6.93 -16.78
C THR A 251 13.37 6.67 -16.01
N ALA A 252 12.90 5.42 -15.99
CA ALA A 252 11.69 5.01 -15.27
C ALA A 252 11.74 5.43 -13.78
N ASN A 253 12.93 5.56 -13.21
CA ASN A 253 13.17 5.93 -11.82
C ASN A 253 12.66 7.33 -11.44
N ASP A 254 12.81 8.35 -12.31
CA ASP A 254 12.43 9.73 -11.97
C ASP A 254 10.91 9.93 -11.83
N ARG A 255 10.13 9.00 -12.37
CA ARG A 255 8.65 9.08 -12.36
C ARG A 255 8.02 8.27 -11.25
N MET A 256 8.70 7.22 -10.80
CA MET A 256 8.24 6.40 -9.70
C MET A 256 8.45 7.08 -8.34
N THR A 257 9.42 8.01 -8.22
CA THR A 257 9.61 8.81 -7.01
C THR A 257 8.36 9.60 -6.62
N SER A 258 7.57 10.07 -7.61
CA SER A 258 6.31 10.76 -7.30
C SER A 258 5.20 9.81 -6.82
N ALA A 259 5.13 8.59 -7.37
CA ALA A 259 4.15 7.59 -6.94
C ALA A 259 4.51 6.99 -5.57
N THR A 260 5.81 6.80 -5.28
CA THR A 260 6.28 6.27 -4.00
C THR A 260 6.32 7.30 -2.89
N GLN A 261 6.65 8.57 -3.20
CA GLN A 261 6.50 9.66 -2.24
C GLN A 261 5.06 9.88 -1.83
N SER A 262 4.10 9.61 -2.71
CA SER A 262 2.69 9.70 -2.36
C SER A 262 2.13 8.42 -1.73
N SER A 263 2.76 7.25 -1.87
CA SER A 263 2.39 6.08 -1.06
C SER A 263 2.87 6.23 0.39
N SER A 264 4.02 6.86 0.64
CA SER A 264 4.38 7.35 1.99
C SER A 264 3.49 8.52 2.42
N ALA A 265 3.04 9.36 1.49
CA ALA A 265 2.05 10.42 1.72
C ALA A 265 0.61 9.90 1.88
N ALA A 266 0.24 8.72 1.36
CA ALA A 266 -1.07 8.11 1.68
C ALA A 266 -1.19 7.78 3.18
N CYS A 267 -0.08 7.47 3.86
CA CYS A 267 -0.03 7.50 5.32
C CYS A 267 -0.02 8.93 5.89
N THR A 268 0.37 9.96 5.12
CA THR A 268 0.54 11.34 5.60
C THR A 268 -0.62 12.27 5.19
N VAL A 269 -1.20 12.11 4.00
CA VAL A 269 -2.25 13.00 3.43
C VAL A 269 -3.59 12.90 4.15
N SER A 270 -3.82 11.85 4.92
CA SER A 270 -5.03 11.69 5.71
C SER A 270 -5.14 12.65 6.92
N ALA A 271 -4.16 13.52 7.19
CA ALA A 271 -4.13 14.42 8.34
C ALA A 271 -4.61 15.87 8.05
N HIS A 272 -4.87 16.22 6.79
CA HIS A 272 -5.40 17.56 6.46
C HIS A 272 -6.90 17.50 6.16
N GLN A 273 -7.72 17.64 7.21
CA GLN A 273 -9.09 18.15 7.03
C GLN A 273 -9.05 19.68 6.91
N PRO A 274 -9.83 20.29 6.00
CA PRO A 274 -10.04 21.73 6.03
C PRO A 274 -10.77 22.09 7.33
N ARG A 275 -10.25 23.06 8.07
CA ARG A 275 -10.97 23.69 9.18
C ARG A 275 -12.23 24.34 8.60
N ASN A 276 -13.39 23.85 8.99
CA ASN A 276 -14.62 24.63 8.85
C ASN A 276 -14.47 25.87 9.73
N THR A 277 -14.29 27.02 9.09
CA THR A 277 -14.54 28.32 9.71
C THR A 277 -16.05 28.57 9.69
N GLN A 278 -16.64 28.57 10.84
CA GLN A 278 -17.78 29.46 11.11
C GLN A 278 -17.23 30.84 11.48
#